data_e090f56e005a8dfb7c956d4a4ab45746
#
_entry.id   e090f56e005a8dfb7c956d4a4ab45746
#
_cell.length_a   1.000
_cell.length_b   1.000
_cell.length_c   1.000
_cell.angle_alpha   90.00
_cell.angle_beta   90.00
_cell.angle_gamma   90.00
#
_symmetry.space_group_name_H-M   'P 1'
#
loop_
_entity.id
_entity.type
_entity.pdbx_description
1 polymer ?
#
loop_
_entity_poly.entity_id
_entity_poly.type
_entity_poly.pdbx_seq_one_letter_code
_entity_poly.pdbx_strand_id
1 'polypeptide(L)'
;MSEQSREQRRYEPVHAVSRQGGQPDGRGWVEEVPEEETRSYYGRSVLKEPTWTWEIPCYFFAGGLAGASSGLALTARLAGNDKLARRALLAALGGAVVSPALLISDLGRPDRFYNMLRVFKPTSPMSVGTWILSSFGAVTGVAVVHDLFGVFPRLGRLSEAISAVLGPPLATYTAVLIADTSVPIWHEARRELPLVFAASSAASAGAAAAILTPVVDAGPARRLAIGGALLELGAAELMKRRLGKFLAEPYESGKPKRYERLARALSGLGAAVTAFAARKSRAAAVAGGALILAGAASERWSIFEAGFPSSTDPKYTVMPQRERLNARDGGARRG
;
A
#
# COMPACT_ATOMS: atom_id res chain seq x y z
N MET A 1 -2.78 31.19 13.90
CA MET A 1 -4.14 30.64 14.03
C MET A 1 -3.93 29.23 14.59
N SER A 2 -4.27 29.04 15.88
CA SER A 2 -3.92 27.84 16.64
C SER A 2 -4.74 26.63 16.19
N GLU A 3 -4.19 25.43 16.36
CA GLU A 3 -4.82 24.14 16.07
C GLU A 3 -6.18 23.98 16.78
N GLN A 4 -6.32 24.54 17.96
CA GLN A 4 -7.58 24.61 18.73
C GLN A 4 -8.70 25.36 17.99
N SER A 5 -8.38 26.36 17.18
CA SER A 5 -9.38 27.10 16.37
C SER A 5 -9.88 26.29 15.17
N ARG A 6 -9.14 25.25 14.75
CA ARG A 6 -9.55 24.32 13.68
C ARG A 6 -10.39 23.16 14.21
N GLU A 7 -10.13 22.70 15.42
CA GLU A 7 -10.92 21.66 16.07
C GLU A 7 -12.30 22.16 16.51
N GLN A 8 -12.41 23.39 17.01
CA GLN A 8 -13.69 23.97 17.40
C GLN A 8 -14.66 24.15 16.22
N ARG A 9 -14.17 24.43 15.01
CA ARG A 9 -15.03 24.49 13.81
C ARG A 9 -15.52 23.13 13.31
N ARG A 10 -14.94 22.02 13.76
CA ARG A 10 -15.37 20.67 13.42
C ARG A 10 -16.59 20.17 14.18
N TYR A 11 -16.96 20.84 15.28
CA TYR A 11 -18.01 20.43 16.18
C TYR A 11 -19.00 21.56 16.52
N GLU A 12 -19.17 22.53 15.65
CA GLU A 12 -20.34 23.39 15.81
C GLU A 12 -21.60 22.54 15.54
N PRO A 13 -22.45 22.32 16.56
CA PRO A 13 -23.74 21.68 16.32
C PRO A 13 -24.52 22.57 15.35
N VAL A 14 -25.11 21.96 14.34
CA VAL A 14 -26.07 22.61 13.45
C VAL A 14 -27.05 23.36 14.35
N HIS A 15 -27.04 24.70 14.26
CA HIS A 15 -27.85 25.57 15.10
C HIS A 15 -29.30 25.07 15.06
N ALA A 16 -29.87 24.90 16.25
CA ALA A 16 -31.28 24.64 16.41
C ALA A 16 -32.07 25.69 15.62
N VAL A 17 -32.77 25.24 14.60
CA VAL A 17 -33.72 26.07 13.83
C VAL A 17 -34.69 26.65 14.79
N SER A 18 -34.78 27.98 14.90
CA SER A 18 -35.75 28.69 15.72
C SER A 18 -37.16 28.32 15.22
N ARG A 19 -37.94 27.72 16.11
CA ARG A 19 -39.35 27.42 15.87
C ARG A 19 -40.10 28.74 15.68
N GLN A 20 -40.38 29.12 14.45
CA GLN A 20 -41.45 30.05 14.16
C GLN A 20 -42.73 29.25 13.86
N GLY A 21 -43.76 29.53 14.64
CA GLY A 21 -44.97 28.71 14.72
C GLY A 21 -45.81 28.75 13.44
N GLY A 22 -46.09 27.56 12.92
CA GLY A 22 -47.19 27.27 12.04
C GLY A 22 -48.35 26.66 12.86
N GLN A 23 -49.60 27.00 12.54
CA GLN A 23 -50.79 26.49 13.19
C GLN A 23 -51.02 24.99 12.84
N PRO A 24 -51.42 24.14 13.78
CA PRO A 24 -51.63 22.72 13.52
C PRO A 24 -52.94 22.52 12.76
N ASP A 25 -52.88 21.97 11.56
CA ASP A 25 -54.02 21.56 10.75
C ASP A 25 -54.40 20.07 10.87
N GLY A 26 -53.97 19.39 11.91
CA GLY A 26 -54.35 18.02 12.25
C GLY A 26 -53.72 16.89 11.40
N ARG A 27 -52.86 17.21 10.48
CA ARG A 27 -52.09 16.24 9.69
C ARG A 27 -50.62 16.35 10.08
N GLY A 28 -50.18 15.63 11.03
CA GLY A 28 -48.83 15.61 11.58
C GLY A 28 -47.81 16.56 10.91
N TRP A 29 -46.98 17.20 11.70
CA TRP A 29 -45.99 18.17 11.27
C TRP A 29 -45.13 17.60 10.13
N VAL A 30 -45.38 18.04 8.90
CA VAL A 30 -44.40 17.92 7.81
C VAL A 30 -43.52 19.15 7.92
N GLU A 31 -42.33 19.01 8.45
CA GLU A 31 -41.33 20.04 8.44
C GLU A 31 -40.97 20.27 6.96
N GLU A 32 -41.45 21.35 6.35
CA GLU A 32 -40.97 21.76 5.02
C GLU A 32 -39.51 22.12 5.14
N VAL A 33 -38.67 21.17 4.78
CA VAL A 33 -37.22 21.42 4.66
C VAL A 33 -37.04 22.36 3.47
N PRO A 34 -36.46 23.57 3.67
CA PRO A 34 -36.22 24.51 2.56
C PRO A 34 -35.49 23.84 1.42
N GLU A 35 -35.85 24.15 0.18
CA GLU A 35 -35.30 23.53 -1.04
C GLU A 35 -33.77 23.65 -1.13
N GLU A 36 -33.17 24.66 -0.50
CA GLU A 36 -31.72 24.84 -0.34
C GLU A 36 -31.08 23.81 0.60
N GLU A 37 -31.79 23.33 1.63
CA GLU A 37 -31.26 22.31 2.56
C GLU A 37 -31.32 20.90 1.94
N THR A 38 -32.24 20.62 1.04
CA THR A 38 -32.25 19.35 0.30
C THR A 38 -31.12 19.23 -0.71
N ARG A 39 -30.55 20.35 -1.15
CA ARG A 39 -29.31 20.38 -1.96
C ARG A 39 -28.06 20.09 -1.10
N SER A 40 -28.11 20.20 0.21
CA SER A 40 -26.95 20.06 1.09
C SER A 40 -26.32 18.68 1.12
N TYR A 41 -27.05 17.62 0.74
CA TYR A 41 -26.51 16.27 0.59
C TYR A 41 -25.60 16.11 -0.66
N TYR A 42 -25.78 16.94 -1.67
CA TYR A 42 -25.04 16.88 -2.93
C TYR A 42 -23.65 17.56 -2.86
N GLY A 43 -23.08 17.83 -1.79
CA GLY A 43 -21.72 18.37 -1.67
C GLY A 43 -20.98 17.86 -0.45
N ARG A 44 -21.65 17.00 0.34
CA ARG A 44 -21.00 16.41 1.52
C ARG A 44 -20.37 15.08 1.16
N SER A 45 -19.15 14.88 1.65
CA SER A 45 -18.46 13.60 1.57
C SER A 45 -19.31 12.49 2.21
N VAL A 46 -19.60 11.44 1.44
CA VAL A 46 -20.34 10.25 1.92
C VAL A 46 -19.45 9.40 2.82
N LEU A 47 -18.14 9.45 2.60
CA LEU A 47 -17.14 8.68 3.35
C LEU A 47 -16.27 9.64 4.15
N LYS A 48 -15.84 9.18 5.32
CA LYS A 48 -14.82 9.87 6.09
C LYS A 48 -13.48 9.74 5.38
N GLU A 49 -12.77 10.84 5.25
CA GLU A 49 -11.40 10.85 4.73
C GLU A 49 -10.50 9.94 5.57
N PRO A 50 -9.64 9.12 4.95
CA PRO A 50 -8.68 8.31 5.67
C PRO A 50 -7.80 9.17 6.59
N THR A 51 -7.58 8.72 7.82
CA THR A 51 -6.76 9.45 8.81
C THR A 51 -5.28 9.08 8.74
N TRP A 52 -4.91 8.21 7.82
CA TRP A 52 -3.55 7.73 7.64
C TRP A 52 -2.63 8.81 7.10
N THR A 53 -1.38 8.79 7.56
CA THR A 53 -0.35 9.78 7.24
C THR A 53 0.78 9.18 6.38
N TRP A 54 1.87 9.91 6.22
CA TRP A 54 2.99 9.53 5.35
C TRP A 54 3.70 8.23 5.77
N GLU A 55 3.56 7.82 7.01
CA GLU A 55 4.13 6.58 7.52
C GLU A 55 3.58 5.35 6.81
N ILE A 56 2.30 5.41 6.41
CA ILE A 56 1.62 4.27 5.80
C ILE A 56 2.17 3.90 4.41
N PRO A 57 2.33 4.80 3.43
CA PRO A 57 2.98 4.44 2.16
C PRO A 57 4.45 4.05 2.32
N CYS A 58 5.18 4.62 3.29
CA CYS A 58 6.52 4.18 3.68
C CYS A 58 6.51 2.73 4.18
N TYR A 59 5.54 2.40 5.02
CA TYR A 59 5.35 1.06 5.54
C TYR A 59 4.99 0.06 4.42
N PHE A 60 4.12 0.42 3.48
CA PHE A 60 3.82 -0.42 2.32
C PHE A 60 5.08 -0.76 1.52
N PHE A 61 5.96 0.23 1.34
CA PHE A 61 7.23 0.05 0.66
C PHE A 61 8.19 -0.83 1.46
N ALA A 62 8.43 -0.52 2.74
CA ALA A 62 9.38 -1.23 3.58
C ALA A 62 8.98 -2.70 3.81
N GLY A 63 7.69 -2.96 4.10
CA GLY A 63 7.16 -4.30 4.27
C GLY A 63 7.22 -5.13 3.00
N GLY A 64 6.90 -4.52 1.86
CA GLY A 64 7.03 -5.16 0.55
C GLY A 64 8.47 -5.55 0.21
N LEU A 65 9.39 -4.60 0.40
CA LEU A 65 10.83 -4.84 0.22
C LEU A 65 11.31 -5.98 1.13
N ALA A 66 10.93 -5.98 2.41
CA ALA A 66 11.30 -7.02 3.35
C ALA A 66 10.81 -8.40 2.91
N GLY A 67 9.52 -8.52 2.59
CA GLY A 67 8.92 -9.78 2.20
C GLY A 67 9.54 -10.37 0.93
N ALA A 68 9.72 -9.59 -0.13
CA ALA A 68 10.32 -10.07 -1.36
C ALA A 68 11.82 -10.38 -1.22
N SER A 69 12.53 -9.64 -0.34
CA SER A 69 13.95 -9.87 -0.07
C SER A 69 14.22 -11.22 0.61
N SER A 70 13.32 -11.70 1.47
CA SER A 70 13.47 -13.02 2.11
C SER A 70 13.35 -14.17 1.09
N GLY A 71 12.43 -14.06 0.13
CA GLY A 71 12.32 -15.01 -0.98
C GLY A 71 13.56 -15.01 -1.87
N LEU A 72 14.11 -13.82 -2.17
CA LEU A 72 15.37 -13.71 -2.92
C LEU A 72 16.55 -14.31 -2.13
N ALA A 73 16.61 -14.13 -0.81
CA ALA A 73 17.65 -14.69 0.04
C ALA A 73 17.67 -16.21 -0.04
N LEU A 74 16.52 -16.86 0.20
CA LEU A 74 16.41 -18.31 0.14
C LEU A 74 16.76 -18.85 -1.25
N THR A 75 16.19 -18.27 -2.32
CA THR A 75 16.47 -18.72 -3.70
C THR A 75 17.93 -18.55 -4.09
N ALA A 76 18.57 -17.46 -3.65
CA ALA A 76 20.01 -17.25 -3.87
C ALA A 76 20.85 -18.28 -3.10
N ARG A 77 20.48 -18.62 -1.87
CA ARG A 77 21.15 -19.63 -1.05
C ARG A 77 21.04 -21.03 -1.68
N LEU A 78 19.85 -21.41 -2.12
CA LEU A 78 19.64 -22.68 -2.82
C LEU A 78 20.42 -22.78 -4.14
N ALA A 79 20.69 -21.64 -4.79
CA ALA A 79 21.52 -21.56 -5.98
C ALA A 79 23.03 -21.44 -5.70
N GLY A 80 23.46 -21.55 -4.44
CA GLY A 80 24.88 -21.46 -4.03
C GLY A 80 25.47 -20.03 -4.06
N ASN A 81 24.64 -19.00 -4.11
CA ASN A 81 25.08 -17.61 -4.09
C ASN A 81 24.92 -17.01 -2.68
N ASP A 82 25.79 -17.42 -1.76
CA ASP A 82 25.72 -17.00 -0.36
C ASP A 82 25.91 -15.50 -0.14
N LYS A 83 26.70 -14.83 -1.00
CA LYS A 83 26.90 -13.38 -0.89
C LYS A 83 25.60 -12.63 -1.17
N LEU A 84 24.88 -13.01 -2.23
CA LEU A 84 23.60 -12.41 -2.55
C LEU A 84 22.56 -12.78 -1.47
N ALA A 85 22.53 -14.03 -1.03
CA ALA A 85 21.62 -14.51 0.01
C ALA A 85 21.74 -13.69 1.29
N ARG A 86 22.97 -13.51 1.79
CA ARG A 86 23.25 -12.67 2.98
C ARG A 86 22.77 -11.23 2.79
N ARG A 87 23.06 -10.61 1.64
CA ARG A 87 22.68 -9.20 1.40
C ARG A 87 21.16 -9.03 1.27
N ALA A 88 20.49 -9.98 0.62
CA ALA A 88 19.03 -9.99 0.54
C ALA A 88 18.40 -10.23 1.94
N LEU A 89 18.98 -11.11 2.75
CA LEU A 89 18.49 -11.36 4.11
C LEU A 89 18.65 -10.13 5.02
N LEU A 90 19.75 -9.39 4.88
CA LEU A 90 19.96 -8.12 5.59
C LEU A 90 18.97 -7.04 5.13
N ALA A 91 18.64 -6.98 3.84
CA ALA A 91 17.60 -6.09 3.32
C ALA A 91 16.21 -6.47 3.88
N ALA A 92 15.92 -7.78 3.98
CA ALA A 92 14.69 -8.28 4.62
C ALA A 92 14.59 -7.84 6.09
N LEU A 93 15.67 -8.00 6.85
CA LEU A 93 15.70 -7.55 8.26
C LEU A 93 15.55 -6.02 8.36
N GLY A 94 16.23 -5.25 7.52
CA GLY A 94 16.10 -3.79 7.51
C GLY A 94 14.67 -3.34 7.33
N GLY A 95 13.96 -3.89 6.34
CA GLY A 95 12.54 -3.61 6.14
C GLY A 95 11.66 -4.13 7.27
N ALA A 96 11.98 -5.30 7.86
CA ALA A 96 11.26 -5.87 8.99
C ALA A 96 11.37 -5.04 10.28
N VAL A 97 12.46 -4.30 10.45
CA VAL A 97 12.65 -3.38 11.59
C VAL A 97 11.97 -2.03 11.33
N VAL A 98 12.11 -1.50 10.12
CA VAL A 98 11.51 -0.21 9.75
C VAL A 98 9.99 -0.26 9.72
N SER A 99 9.42 -1.36 9.23
CA SER A 99 7.96 -1.52 9.07
C SER A 99 7.16 -1.36 10.37
N PRO A 100 7.48 -2.08 11.48
CA PRO A 100 6.75 -1.89 12.74
C PRO A 100 7.00 -0.51 13.35
N ALA A 101 8.18 0.08 13.18
CA ALA A 101 8.47 1.43 13.65
C ALA A 101 7.54 2.46 12.99
N LEU A 102 7.36 2.38 11.67
CA LEU A 102 6.43 3.24 10.92
C LEU A 102 4.97 3.00 11.32
N LEU A 103 4.58 1.73 11.47
CA LEU A 103 3.22 1.37 11.87
C LEU A 103 2.90 1.85 13.30
N ILE A 104 3.84 1.74 14.22
CA ILE A 104 3.68 2.19 15.60
C ILE A 104 3.64 3.72 15.67
N SER A 105 4.43 4.43 14.86
CA SER A 105 4.42 5.91 14.83
C SER A 105 3.11 6.49 14.31
N ASP A 106 2.39 5.79 13.43
CA ASP A 106 1.06 6.19 12.94
C ASP A 106 -0.06 5.97 13.97
N LEU A 107 0.21 5.22 15.04
CA LEU A 107 -0.78 5.01 16.10
C LEU A 107 -0.96 6.28 16.94
N GLY A 108 -2.20 6.70 17.14
CA GLY A 108 -2.51 7.83 18.03
C GLY A 108 -2.03 7.62 19.48
N ARG A 109 -1.82 6.38 19.89
CA ARG A 109 -1.22 5.98 21.17
C ARG A 109 -0.20 4.86 20.96
N PRO A 110 1.06 5.21 20.64
CA PRO A 110 2.13 4.24 20.37
C PRO A 110 2.40 3.28 21.51
N ASP A 111 2.22 3.72 22.76
CA ASP A 111 2.37 2.93 23.99
C ASP A 111 1.46 1.69 24.03
N ARG A 112 0.40 1.66 23.22
CA ARG A 112 -0.58 0.56 23.18
C ARG A 112 -0.41 -0.41 22.02
N PHE A 113 0.69 -0.33 21.27
CA PHE A 113 0.91 -1.18 20.10
C PHE A 113 0.82 -2.68 20.40
N TYR A 114 1.24 -3.11 21.59
CA TYR A 114 1.20 -4.51 22.02
C TYR A 114 -0.23 -5.09 22.08
N ASN A 115 -1.26 -4.24 22.18
CA ASN A 115 -2.65 -4.71 22.14
C ASN A 115 -3.00 -5.33 20.78
N MET A 116 -2.30 -4.97 19.70
CA MET A 116 -2.49 -5.56 18.38
C MET A 116 -2.08 -7.04 18.33
N LEU A 117 -1.21 -7.47 19.24
CA LEU A 117 -0.73 -8.85 19.36
C LEU A 117 -1.54 -9.70 20.36
N ARG A 118 -2.50 -9.12 21.09
CA ARG A 118 -3.32 -9.86 22.08
C ARG A 118 -4.42 -10.70 21.46
N VAL A 119 -4.91 -10.32 20.28
CA VAL A 119 -6.04 -10.99 19.62
C VAL A 119 -5.69 -11.26 18.17
N PHE A 120 -5.89 -12.51 17.74
CA PHE A 120 -5.83 -12.88 16.34
C PHE A 120 -7.25 -12.93 15.77
N LYS A 121 -7.58 -12.00 14.86
CA LYS A 121 -8.87 -11.94 14.19
C LYS A 121 -8.70 -12.20 12.69
N PRO A 122 -8.99 -13.41 12.19
CA PRO A 122 -8.77 -13.78 10.78
C PRO A 122 -9.55 -12.93 9.78
N THR A 123 -10.67 -12.34 10.21
CA THR A 123 -11.51 -11.47 9.37
C THR A 123 -11.03 -10.02 9.31
N SER A 124 -9.95 -9.67 9.99
CA SER A 124 -9.38 -8.32 9.98
C SER A 124 -8.01 -8.33 9.30
N PRO A 125 -7.87 -7.72 8.11
CA PRO A 125 -6.57 -7.63 7.43
C PRO A 125 -5.48 -6.99 8.30
N MET A 126 -5.83 -6.00 9.10
CA MET A 126 -4.89 -5.36 10.04
C MET A 126 -4.37 -6.35 11.11
N SER A 127 -5.26 -7.15 11.71
CA SER A 127 -4.86 -8.16 12.70
C SER A 127 -3.99 -9.23 12.07
N VAL A 128 -4.39 -9.78 10.91
CA VAL A 128 -3.61 -10.78 10.16
C VAL A 128 -2.24 -10.21 9.78
N GLY A 129 -2.18 -8.97 9.28
CA GLY A 129 -0.95 -8.29 8.92
C GLY A 129 0.00 -8.09 10.09
N THR A 130 -0.51 -7.71 11.26
CA THR A 130 0.32 -7.56 12.48
C THR A 130 0.99 -8.88 12.87
N TRP A 131 0.26 -10.00 12.81
CA TRP A 131 0.82 -11.32 13.11
C TRP A 131 1.80 -11.79 12.04
N ILE A 132 1.52 -11.55 10.75
CA ILE A 132 2.48 -11.84 9.67
C ILE A 132 3.76 -11.06 9.87
N LEU A 133 3.68 -9.75 10.10
CA LEU A 133 4.85 -8.88 10.28
C LEU A 133 5.67 -9.28 11.50
N SER A 134 5.02 -9.56 12.64
CA SER A 134 5.71 -9.94 13.88
C SER A 134 6.40 -11.30 13.75
N SER A 135 5.71 -12.30 13.19
CA SER A 135 6.29 -13.62 12.93
C SER A 135 7.44 -13.55 11.94
N PHE A 136 7.25 -12.82 10.83
CA PHE A 136 8.28 -12.59 9.82
C PHE A 136 9.52 -11.92 10.42
N GLY A 137 9.34 -10.85 11.21
CA GLY A 137 10.44 -10.14 11.86
C GLY A 137 11.23 -11.04 12.80
N ALA A 138 10.54 -11.84 13.63
CA ALA A 138 11.17 -12.76 14.56
C ALA A 138 12.01 -13.82 13.83
N VAL A 139 11.44 -14.53 12.86
CA VAL A 139 12.18 -15.59 12.13
C VAL A 139 13.29 -15.02 11.25
N THR A 140 13.08 -13.85 10.65
CA THR A 140 14.13 -13.17 9.87
C THR A 140 15.29 -12.74 10.76
N GLY A 141 15.01 -12.26 11.99
CA GLY A 141 16.03 -11.94 12.98
C GLY A 141 16.88 -13.15 13.34
N VAL A 142 16.24 -14.30 13.64
CA VAL A 142 16.94 -15.56 13.93
C VAL A 142 17.80 -16.01 12.74
N ALA A 143 17.27 -15.92 11.52
CA ALA A 143 18.01 -16.29 10.32
C ALA A 143 19.26 -15.40 10.12
N VAL A 144 19.14 -14.07 10.34
CA VAL A 144 20.28 -13.14 10.26
C VAL A 144 21.32 -13.42 11.33
N VAL A 145 20.90 -13.67 12.60
CA VAL A 145 21.82 -14.02 13.67
C VAL A 145 22.61 -15.28 13.32
N HIS A 146 21.93 -16.30 12.81
CA HIS A 146 22.62 -17.50 12.30
C HIS A 146 23.63 -17.15 11.18
N ASP A 147 23.19 -16.40 10.17
CA ASP A 147 24.01 -16.10 8.98
C ASP A 147 25.27 -15.27 9.33
N LEU A 148 25.18 -14.40 10.35
CA LEU A 148 26.31 -13.55 10.78
C LEU A 148 27.24 -14.24 11.75
N PHE A 149 26.71 -15.03 12.68
CA PHE A 149 27.48 -15.58 13.82
C PHE A 149 27.68 -17.10 13.75
N GLY A 150 27.04 -17.79 12.81
CA GLY A 150 27.15 -19.24 12.66
C GLY A 150 26.46 -20.06 13.76
N VAL A 151 25.70 -19.42 14.66
CA VAL A 151 25.03 -20.09 15.78
C VAL A 151 23.74 -20.77 15.35
N PHE A 152 23.39 -21.91 15.98
CA PHE A 152 22.15 -22.65 15.75
C PHE A 152 21.84 -22.97 14.28
N PRO A 153 22.71 -23.70 13.55
CA PRO A 153 22.61 -23.81 12.07
C PRO A 153 21.31 -24.44 11.57
N ARG A 154 20.72 -25.37 12.31
CA ARG A 154 19.42 -25.98 11.93
C ARG A 154 18.27 -24.99 12.09
N LEU A 155 18.26 -24.26 13.22
CA LEU A 155 17.24 -23.26 13.51
C LEU A 155 17.33 -22.09 12.53
N GLY A 156 18.54 -21.59 12.24
CA GLY A 156 18.75 -20.50 11.31
C GLY A 156 18.27 -20.80 9.89
N ARG A 157 18.62 -21.99 9.37
CA ARG A 157 18.15 -22.43 8.04
C ARG A 157 16.63 -22.63 7.99
N LEU A 158 16.04 -23.22 9.04
CA LEU A 158 14.58 -23.33 9.13
C LEU A 158 13.92 -21.95 9.19
N SER A 159 14.47 -21.02 9.98
CA SER A 159 13.96 -19.65 10.09
C SER A 159 14.06 -18.89 8.77
N GLU A 160 15.14 -19.06 7.98
CA GLU A 160 15.26 -18.48 6.64
C GLU A 160 14.18 -19.03 5.70
N ALA A 161 13.91 -20.34 5.73
CA ALA A 161 12.85 -20.95 4.93
C ALA A 161 11.46 -20.44 5.33
N ILE A 162 11.17 -20.36 6.64
CA ILE A 162 9.90 -19.82 7.15
C ILE A 162 9.76 -18.33 6.77
N SER A 163 10.83 -17.55 6.89
CA SER A 163 10.84 -16.14 6.46
C SER A 163 10.48 -16.00 4.97
N ALA A 164 11.05 -16.84 4.11
CA ALA A 164 10.74 -16.84 2.69
C ALA A 164 9.29 -17.23 2.37
N VAL A 165 8.67 -18.11 3.17
CA VAL A 165 7.25 -18.46 3.06
C VAL A 165 6.33 -17.34 3.53
N LEU A 166 6.69 -16.64 4.60
CA LEU A 166 5.94 -15.49 5.12
C LEU A 166 6.14 -14.21 4.28
N GLY A 167 7.18 -14.19 3.44
CA GLY A 167 7.53 -13.05 2.60
C GLY A 167 6.42 -12.62 1.63
N PRO A 168 5.89 -13.49 0.75
CA PRO A 168 4.82 -13.16 -0.18
C PRO A 168 3.55 -12.62 0.49
N PRO A 169 3.01 -13.24 1.56
CA PRO A 169 1.94 -12.64 2.35
C PRO A 169 2.28 -11.24 2.86
N LEU A 170 3.49 -11.01 3.41
CA LEU A 170 3.92 -9.71 3.88
C LEU A 170 3.98 -8.68 2.76
N ALA A 171 4.45 -9.07 1.57
CA ALA A 171 4.57 -8.19 0.41
C ALA A 171 3.22 -7.75 -0.18
N THR A 172 2.15 -8.51 0.05
CA THR A 172 0.85 -8.32 -0.61
C THR A 172 -0.29 -7.95 0.32
N TYR A 173 -0.22 -8.29 1.61
CA TYR A 173 -1.35 -8.07 2.53
C TYR A 173 -1.72 -6.60 2.69
N THR A 174 -0.75 -5.68 2.55
CA THR A 174 -1.02 -4.24 2.61
C THR A 174 -1.90 -3.77 1.46
N ALA A 175 -1.84 -4.41 0.30
CA ALA A 175 -2.77 -4.18 -0.79
C ALA A 175 -4.19 -4.66 -0.42
N VAL A 176 -4.30 -5.81 0.25
CA VAL A 176 -5.58 -6.32 0.74
C VAL A 176 -6.13 -5.40 1.83
N LEU A 177 -5.26 -4.89 2.71
CA LEU A 177 -5.65 -3.95 3.77
C LEU A 177 -6.33 -2.70 3.22
N ILE A 178 -5.74 -2.04 2.21
CA ILE A 178 -6.35 -0.85 1.60
C ILE A 178 -7.57 -1.19 0.75
N ALA A 179 -7.57 -2.33 0.08
CA ALA A 179 -8.70 -2.80 -0.74
C ALA A 179 -9.94 -3.17 0.10
N ASP A 180 -9.74 -3.57 1.36
CA ASP A 180 -10.82 -3.88 2.31
C ASP A 180 -11.39 -2.63 3.01
N THR A 181 -11.09 -1.45 2.50
CA THR A 181 -11.66 -0.19 2.95
C THR A 181 -12.87 0.20 2.11
N SER A 182 -13.64 1.17 2.60
CA SER A 182 -14.75 1.76 1.83
C SER A 182 -14.29 2.78 0.79
N VAL A 183 -12.99 3.07 0.68
CA VAL A 183 -12.44 4.04 -0.29
C VAL A 183 -12.63 3.49 -1.71
N PRO A 184 -13.39 4.18 -2.59
CA PRO A 184 -13.86 3.61 -3.84
C PRO A 184 -12.74 3.11 -4.75
N ILE A 185 -11.71 3.93 -4.96
CA ILE A 185 -10.62 3.57 -5.89
C ILE A 185 -9.80 2.37 -5.40
N TRP A 186 -9.59 2.23 -4.09
CA TRP A 186 -8.85 1.10 -3.54
C TRP A 186 -9.70 -0.18 -3.56
N HIS A 187 -10.99 -0.04 -3.23
CA HIS A 187 -11.91 -1.18 -3.22
C HIS A 187 -12.14 -1.75 -4.63
N GLU A 188 -12.33 -0.89 -5.62
CA GLU A 188 -12.53 -1.35 -7.00
C GLU A 188 -11.25 -1.95 -7.61
N ALA A 189 -10.06 -1.49 -7.20
CA ALA A 189 -8.77 -2.04 -7.62
C ALA A 189 -8.35 -3.31 -6.85
N ARG A 190 -9.20 -3.91 -6.01
CA ARG A 190 -8.87 -5.04 -5.12
C ARG A 190 -8.24 -6.26 -5.79
N ARG A 191 -8.48 -6.46 -7.08
CA ARG A 191 -7.95 -7.59 -7.86
C ARG A 191 -6.53 -7.31 -8.36
N GLU A 192 -6.25 -6.08 -8.71
CA GLU A 192 -4.99 -5.65 -9.33
C GLU A 192 -3.97 -5.16 -8.30
N LEU A 193 -4.41 -4.52 -7.22
CA LEU A 193 -3.53 -4.00 -6.18
C LEU A 193 -2.54 -5.04 -5.63
N PRO A 194 -2.93 -6.28 -5.30
CA PRO A 194 -1.96 -7.29 -4.86
C PRO A 194 -0.89 -7.60 -5.91
N LEU A 195 -1.23 -7.56 -7.20
CA LEU A 195 -0.26 -7.79 -8.29
C LEU A 195 0.72 -6.62 -8.42
N VAL A 196 0.22 -5.38 -8.37
CA VAL A 196 1.06 -4.18 -8.36
C VAL A 196 2.01 -4.22 -7.17
N PHE A 197 1.49 -4.56 -5.98
CA PHE A 197 2.29 -4.62 -4.75
C PHE A 197 3.33 -5.75 -4.79
N ALA A 198 2.99 -6.92 -5.29
CA ALA A 198 3.95 -8.01 -5.45
C ALA A 198 5.08 -7.65 -6.43
N ALA A 199 4.73 -7.08 -7.58
CA ALA A 199 5.69 -6.68 -8.60
C ALA A 199 6.63 -5.57 -8.10
N SER A 200 6.07 -4.55 -7.47
CA SER A 200 6.82 -3.45 -6.83
C SER A 200 7.75 -3.95 -5.73
N SER A 201 7.30 -4.92 -4.93
CA SER A 201 8.12 -5.55 -3.89
C SER A 201 9.28 -6.35 -4.47
N ALA A 202 9.04 -7.08 -5.56
CA ALA A 202 10.09 -7.81 -6.28
C ALA A 202 11.12 -6.85 -6.91
N ALA A 203 10.65 -5.75 -7.51
CA ALA A 203 11.52 -4.68 -8.02
C ALA A 203 12.41 -4.11 -6.93
N SER A 204 11.82 -3.75 -5.79
CA SER A 204 12.50 -3.16 -4.63
C SER A 204 13.52 -4.13 -4.02
N ALA A 205 13.16 -5.39 -3.81
CA ALA A 205 14.05 -6.42 -3.27
C ALA A 205 15.24 -6.67 -4.19
N GLY A 206 14.98 -6.82 -5.49
CA GLY A 206 16.03 -6.97 -6.51
C GLY A 206 16.97 -5.77 -6.58
N ALA A 207 16.42 -4.56 -6.53
CA ALA A 207 17.18 -3.32 -6.56
C ALA A 207 18.05 -3.15 -5.31
N ALA A 208 17.49 -3.34 -4.11
CA ALA A 208 18.22 -3.26 -2.85
C ALA A 208 19.36 -4.29 -2.80
N ALA A 209 19.07 -5.54 -3.18
CA ALA A 209 20.07 -6.60 -3.22
C ALA A 209 21.16 -6.32 -4.28
N ALA A 210 20.82 -5.76 -5.44
CA ALA A 210 21.80 -5.36 -6.45
C ALA A 210 22.71 -4.23 -5.97
N ILE A 211 22.17 -3.27 -5.21
CA ILE A 211 22.95 -2.22 -4.55
C ILE A 211 23.91 -2.81 -3.52
N LEU A 212 23.49 -3.75 -2.72
CA LEU A 212 24.26 -4.27 -1.60
C LEU A 212 25.29 -5.34 -2.01
N THR A 213 25.11 -5.99 -3.17
CA THR A 213 25.93 -7.13 -3.60
C THR A 213 26.97 -6.71 -4.65
N PRO A 214 28.19 -7.29 -4.63
CA PRO A 214 29.17 -7.08 -5.69
C PRO A 214 28.58 -7.40 -7.07
N VAL A 215 28.97 -6.65 -8.11
CA VAL A 215 28.40 -6.73 -9.47
C VAL A 215 28.43 -8.15 -10.04
N VAL A 216 29.48 -8.91 -9.75
CA VAL A 216 29.66 -10.29 -10.23
C VAL A 216 28.58 -11.22 -9.68
N ASP A 217 28.25 -11.08 -8.39
CA ASP A 217 27.31 -11.96 -7.68
C ASP A 217 25.85 -11.46 -7.79
N ALA A 218 25.62 -10.19 -8.23
CA ALA A 218 24.30 -9.55 -8.26
C ALA A 218 23.43 -9.88 -9.48
N GLY A 219 23.80 -10.88 -10.29
CA GLY A 219 23.06 -11.27 -11.51
C GLY A 219 21.58 -11.54 -11.30
N PRO A 220 21.21 -12.45 -10.38
CA PRO A 220 19.82 -12.75 -10.08
C PRO A 220 19.04 -11.55 -9.54
N ALA A 221 19.66 -10.74 -8.67
CA ALA A 221 19.06 -9.53 -8.12
C ALA A 221 18.71 -8.51 -9.21
N ARG A 222 19.61 -8.28 -10.16
CA ARG A 222 19.36 -7.39 -11.31
C ARG A 222 18.19 -7.89 -12.17
N ARG A 223 18.12 -9.19 -12.45
CA ARG A 223 17.00 -9.77 -13.20
C ARG A 223 15.67 -9.58 -12.47
N LEU A 224 15.66 -9.80 -11.15
CA LEU A 224 14.48 -9.59 -10.32
C LEU A 224 14.07 -8.10 -10.31
N ALA A 225 15.03 -7.18 -10.18
CA ALA A 225 14.78 -5.73 -10.20
C ALA A 225 14.14 -5.29 -11.52
N ILE A 226 14.71 -5.70 -12.65
CA ILE A 226 14.22 -5.35 -13.98
C ILE A 226 12.84 -5.97 -14.21
N GLY A 227 12.70 -7.28 -13.99
CA GLY A 227 11.44 -8.00 -14.18
C GLY A 227 10.34 -7.47 -13.29
N GLY A 228 10.65 -7.19 -12.01
CA GLY A 228 9.72 -6.59 -11.06
C GLY A 228 9.27 -5.19 -11.50
N ALA A 229 10.19 -4.31 -11.93
CA ALA A 229 9.85 -2.98 -12.40
C ALA A 229 8.97 -3.00 -13.66
N LEU A 230 9.25 -3.87 -14.62
CA LEU A 230 8.42 -4.02 -15.82
C LEU A 230 7.03 -4.56 -15.50
N LEU A 231 6.96 -5.56 -14.60
CA LEU A 231 5.67 -6.11 -14.15
C LEU A 231 4.88 -5.08 -13.34
N GLU A 232 5.52 -4.28 -12.49
CA GLU A 232 4.89 -3.18 -11.75
C GLU A 232 4.24 -2.17 -12.71
N LEU A 233 5.00 -1.69 -13.70
CA LEU A 233 4.48 -0.78 -14.72
C LEU A 233 3.32 -1.38 -15.50
N GLY A 234 3.43 -2.64 -15.90
CA GLY A 234 2.36 -3.35 -16.61
C GLY A 234 1.12 -3.58 -15.76
N ALA A 235 1.28 -3.97 -14.50
CA ALA A 235 0.19 -4.20 -13.56
C ALA A 235 -0.53 -2.89 -13.18
N ALA A 236 0.20 -1.80 -12.97
CA ALA A 236 -0.36 -0.48 -12.70
C ALA A 236 -1.17 0.05 -13.91
N GLU A 237 -0.67 -0.15 -15.12
CA GLU A 237 -1.40 0.20 -16.34
C GLU A 237 -2.66 -0.65 -16.52
N LEU A 238 -2.58 -1.97 -16.27
CA LEU A 238 -3.73 -2.87 -16.31
C LEU A 238 -4.79 -2.46 -15.27
N MET A 239 -4.37 -2.13 -14.05
CA MET A 239 -5.24 -1.64 -12.99
C MET A 239 -6.03 -0.41 -13.45
N LYS A 240 -5.35 0.62 -14.02
CA LYS A 240 -6.01 1.83 -14.50
C LYS A 240 -6.97 1.57 -15.64
N ARG A 241 -6.61 0.72 -16.59
CA ARG A 241 -7.50 0.34 -17.69
C ARG A 241 -8.78 -0.35 -17.18
N ARG A 242 -8.67 -1.20 -16.15
CA ARG A 242 -9.83 -1.89 -15.56
C ARG A 242 -10.70 -0.99 -14.69
N LEU A 243 -10.11 -0.03 -14.01
CA LEU A 243 -10.86 1.01 -13.30
C LEU A 243 -11.67 1.90 -14.26
N GLY A 244 -11.27 1.99 -15.52
CA GLY A 244 -11.89 2.85 -16.51
C GLY A 244 -11.62 4.33 -16.28
N LYS A 245 -12.01 5.17 -17.23
CA LYS A 245 -11.70 6.61 -17.20
C LYS A 245 -12.23 7.33 -15.94
N PHE A 246 -13.41 6.94 -15.49
CA PHE A 246 -14.06 7.58 -14.36
C PHE A 246 -13.36 7.31 -13.03
N LEU A 247 -13.15 6.03 -12.67
CA LEU A 247 -12.50 5.65 -11.40
C LEU A 247 -10.98 5.88 -11.43
N ALA A 248 -10.35 5.98 -12.61
CA ALA A 248 -8.94 6.30 -12.72
C ALA A 248 -8.65 7.81 -12.69
N GLU A 249 -9.68 8.68 -12.76
CA GLU A 249 -9.53 10.14 -12.75
C GLU A 249 -8.66 10.68 -11.60
N PRO A 250 -8.72 10.17 -10.34
CA PRO A 250 -7.83 10.61 -9.27
C PRO A 250 -6.35 10.45 -9.58
N TYR A 251 -5.95 9.49 -10.42
CA TYR A 251 -4.56 9.35 -10.86
C TYR A 251 -4.14 10.37 -11.92
N GLU A 252 -5.10 11.07 -12.54
CA GLU A 252 -4.83 12.03 -13.61
C GLU A 252 -4.70 13.48 -13.13
N SER A 253 -4.83 13.73 -11.83
CA SER A 253 -4.79 15.07 -11.25
C SER A 253 -3.97 15.14 -9.95
N GLY A 254 -3.53 16.32 -9.57
CA GLY A 254 -2.93 16.62 -8.27
C GLY A 254 -1.65 15.83 -7.93
N LYS A 255 -1.53 15.48 -6.66
CA LYS A 255 -0.39 14.73 -6.12
C LYS A 255 -0.28 13.29 -6.67
N PRO A 256 -1.37 12.49 -6.79
CA PRO A 256 -1.29 11.13 -7.33
C PRO A 256 -0.64 11.09 -8.71
N LYS A 257 -1.02 12.01 -9.61
CA LYS A 257 -0.43 12.14 -10.95
C LYS A 257 1.07 12.41 -10.93
N ARG A 258 1.52 13.26 -9.99
CA ARG A 258 2.96 13.56 -9.85
C ARG A 258 3.74 12.32 -9.45
N TYR A 259 3.26 11.60 -8.43
CA TYR A 259 3.89 10.36 -7.96
C TYR A 259 3.85 9.26 -9.02
N GLU A 260 2.75 9.12 -9.74
CA GLU A 260 2.64 8.16 -10.83
C GLU A 260 3.63 8.43 -11.98
N ARG A 261 3.77 9.70 -12.39
CA ARG A 261 4.78 10.08 -13.39
C ARG A 261 6.20 9.81 -12.92
N LEU A 262 6.49 10.11 -11.65
CA LEU A 262 7.78 9.79 -11.04
C LEU A 262 8.01 8.29 -11.00
N ALA A 263 7.03 7.49 -10.58
CA ALA A 263 7.10 6.04 -10.54
C ALA A 263 7.47 5.49 -11.94
N ARG A 264 6.73 5.87 -12.98
CA ARG A 264 6.99 5.42 -14.35
C ARG A 264 8.38 5.82 -14.85
N ALA A 265 8.76 7.08 -14.66
CA ALA A 265 10.03 7.59 -15.15
C ALA A 265 11.22 6.93 -14.42
N LEU A 266 11.13 6.85 -13.09
CA LEU A 266 12.22 6.33 -12.25
C LEU A 266 12.34 4.80 -12.39
N SER A 267 11.23 4.04 -12.35
CA SER A 267 11.26 2.58 -12.55
C SER A 267 11.73 2.23 -13.97
N GLY A 268 11.25 2.94 -14.99
CA GLY A 268 11.66 2.71 -16.38
C GLY A 268 13.13 3.04 -16.63
N LEU A 269 13.60 4.21 -16.20
CA LEU A 269 15.00 4.62 -16.31
C LEU A 269 15.91 3.71 -15.49
N GLY A 270 15.50 3.39 -14.25
CA GLY A 270 16.23 2.50 -13.37
C GLY A 270 16.37 1.10 -13.94
N ALA A 271 15.31 0.55 -14.53
CA ALA A 271 15.36 -0.73 -15.22
C ALA A 271 16.31 -0.70 -16.42
N ALA A 272 16.27 0.35 -17.23
CA ALA A 272 17.19 0.53 -18.36
C ALA A 272 18.65 0.64 -17.91
N VAL A 273 18.97 1.49 -16.93
CA VAL A 273 20.32 1.61 -16.37
C VAL A 273 20.81 0.27 -15.80
N THR A 274 19.92 -0.44 -15.08
CA THR A 274 20.26 -1.75 -14.50
C THR A 274 20.50 -2.81 -15.59
N ALA A 275 19.73 -2.78 -16.68
CA ALA A 275 19.89 -3.73 -17.79
C ALA A 275 21.17 -3.54 -18.56
N PHE A 276 21.50 -2.29 -18.94
CA PHE A 276 22.57 -1.99 -19.90
C PHE A 276 23.90 -1.64 -19.26
N ALA A 277 23.93 -1.00 -18.09
CA ALA A 277 25.12 -0.47 -17.48
C ALA A 277 25.55 -1.16 -16.17
N ALA A 278 24.62 -1.70 -15.37
CA ALA A 278 24.92 -2.25 -14.04
C ALA A 278 25.80 -3.52 -14.05
N ARG A 279 25.95 -4.17 -15.18
CA ARG A 279 26.87 -5.33 -15.33
C ARG A 279 28.33 -4.92 -15.40
N LYS A 280 28.61 -3.68 -15.85
CA LYS A 280 29.96 -3.18 -16.11
C LYS A 280 30.42 -2.17 -15.06
N SER A 281 29.53 -1.55 -14.34
CA SER A 281 29.82 -0.46 -13.42
C SER A 281 29.05 -0.59 -12.10
N ARG A 282 29.79 -0.51 -10.99
CA ARG A 282 29.21 -0.47 -9.64
C ARG A 282 28.36 0.78 -9.45
N ALA A 283 28.82 1.93 -9.94
CA ALA A 283 28.08 3.19 -9.87
C ALA A 283 26.74 3.08 -10.61
N ALA A 284 26.73 2.45 -11.80
CA ALA A 284 25.51 2.22 -12.55
C ALA A 284 24.57 1.23 -11.84
N ALA A 285 25.08 0.20 -11.16
CA ALA A 285 24.27 -0.72 -10.36
C ALA A 285 23.61 -0.02 -9.18
N VAL A 286 24.33 0.87 -8.50
CA VAL A 286 23.79 1.68 -7.41
C VAL A 286 22.76 2.70 -7.93
N ALA A 287 23.09 3.43 -9.00
CA ALA A 287 22.20 4.42 -9.59
C ALA A 287 20.90 3.79 -10.12
N GLY A 288 21.01 2.71 -10.91
CA GLY A 288 19.84 1.99 -11.43
C GLY A 288 18.98 1.40 -10.33
N GLY A 289 19.59 0.81 -9.31
CA GLY A 289 18.88 0.29 -8.14
C GLY A 289 18.19 1.40 -7.34
N ALA A 290 18.85 2.52 -7.10
CA ALA A 290 18.27 3.67 -6.39
C ALA A 290 17.07 4.27 -7.14
N LEU A 291 17.16 4.36 -8.47
CA LEU A 291 16.05 4.79 -9.33
C LEU A 291 14.85 3.85 -9.22
N ILE A 292 15.07 2.53 -9.27
CA ILE A 292 13.98 1.54 -9.10
C ILE A 292 13.35 1.65 -7.71
N LEU A 293 14.15 1.77 -6.63
CA LEU A 293 13.63 1.94 -5.28
C LEU A 293 12.78 3.21 -5.15
N ALA A 294 13.26 4.32 -5.69
CA ALA A 294 12.51 5.59 -5.69
C ALA A 294 11.24 5.51 -6.53
N GLY A 295 11.28 4.79 -7.66
CA GLY A 295 10.11 4.53 -8.49
C GLY A 295 9.05 3.71 -7.77
N ALA A 296 9.46 2.59 -7.16
CA ALA A 296 8.58 1.73 -6.38
C ALA A 296 7.98 2.44 -5.16
N ALA A 297 8.75 3.27 -4.46
CA ALA A 297 8.23 4.13 -3.41
C ALA A 297 7.19 5.11 -3.96
N SER A 298 7.49 5.78 -5.08
CA SER A 298 6.56 6.72 -5.72
C SER A 298 5.24 6.06 -6.13
N GLU A 299 5.27 4.80 -6.59
CA GLU A 299 4.05 4.04 -6.90
C GLU A 299 3.18 3.82 -5.67
N ARG A 300 3.78 3.47 -4.52
CA ARG A 300 3.06 3.33 -3.24
C ARG A 300 2.39 4.64 -2.84
N TRP A 301 3.12 5.76 -3.00
CA TRP A 301 2.58 7.09 -2.74
C TRP A 301 1.47 7.47 -3.70
N SER A 302 1.58 7.14 -4.98
CA SER A 302 0.54 7.40 -5.98
C SER A 302 -0.77 6.71 -5.61
N ILE A 303 -0.70 5.41 -5.28
CA ILE A 303 -1.88 4.62 -4.89
C ILE A 303 -2.49 5.15 -3.60
N PHE A 304 -1.67 5.48 -2.61
CA PHE A 304 -2.11 6.02 -1.34
C PHE A 304 -2.82 7.38 -1.51
N GLU A 305 -2.20 8.33 -2.17
CA GLU A 305 -2.73 9.67 -2.39
C GLU A 305 -3.99 9.68 -3.28
N ALA A 306 -4.16 8.71 -4.17
CA ALA A 306 -5.37 8.61 -5.00
C ALA A 306 -6.63 8.26 -4.19
N GLY A 307 -6.48 7.65 -3.02
CA GLY A 307 -7.60 7.35 -2.13
C GLY A 307 -8.30 8.58 -1.57
N PHE A 308 -7.57 9.65 -1.28
CA PHE A 308 -8.12 10.85 -0.65
C PHE A 308 -9.17 11.56 -1.53
N PRO A 309 -8.88 11.93 -2.78
CA PRO A 309 -9.90 12.53 -3.66
C PRO A 309 -11.09 11.60 -3.89
N SER A 310 -10.86 10.28 -3.97
CA SER A 310 -11.95 9.33 -4.20
C SER A 310 -12.85 9.14 -2.98
N SER A 311 -12.38 9.42 -1.77
CA SER A 311 -13.19 9.35 -0.54
C SER A 311 -13.98 10.63 -0.28
N THR A 312 -13.43 11.78 -0.67
CA THR A 312 -14.04 13.09 -0.41
C THR A 312 -15.07 13.51 -1.44
N ASP A 313 -14.94 13.08 -2.70
CA ASP A 313 -15.91 13.40 -3.76
C ASP A 313 -17.01 12.32 -3.84
N PRO A 314 -18.29 12.69 -3.55
CA PRO A 314 -19.42 11.76 -3.57
C PRO A 314 -19.64 11.03 -4.89
N LYS A 315 -19.18 11.62 -6.02
CA LYS A 315 -19.38 11.02 -7.35
C LYS A 315 -18.82 9.60 -7.44
N TYR A 316 -17.65 9.35 -6.85
CA TYR A 316 -16.99 8.02 -6.91
C TYR A 316 -17.73 6.94 -6.11
N THR A 317 -18.56 7.33 -5.15
CA THR A 317 -19.40 6.40 -4.39
C THR A 317 -20.76 6.21 -5.05
N VAL A 318 -21.44 7.31 -5.41
CA VAL A 318 -22.84 7.30 -5.86
C VAL A 318 -23.01 6.74 -7.28
N MET A 319 -22.12 7.15 -8.23
CA MET A 319 -22.28 6.71 -9.63
C MET A 319 -22.11 5.19 -9.81
N PRO A 320 -21.07 4.53 -9.28
CA PRO A 320 -20.95 3.08 -9.42
C PRO A 320 -22.11 2.31 -8.74
N GLN A 321 -22.67 2.84 -7.63
CA GLN A 321 -23.83 2.23 -7.00
C GLN A 321 -25.08 2.32 -7.87
N ARG A 322 -25.34 3.48 -8.49
CA ARG A 322 -26.48 3.67 -9.41
C ARG A 322 -26.36 2.78 -10.63
N GLU A 323 -25.18 2.66 -11.22
CA GLU A 323 -24.95 1.76 -12.35
C GLU A 323 -25.25 0.30 -11.99
N ARG A 324 -24.82 -0.16 -10.81
CA ARG A 324 -25.10 -1.52 -10.31
C ARG A 324 -26.61 -1.74 -10.08
N LEU A 325 -27.32 -0.76 -9.52
CA LEU A 325 -28.77 -0.83 -9.33
C LEU A 325 -29.49 -0.89 -10.68
N ASN A 326 -29.18 0.00 -11.60
CA ASN A 326 -29.78 0.01 -12.93
C ASN A 326 -29.53 -1.30 -13.70
N ALA A 327 -28.34 -1.89 -13.56
CA ALA A 327 -28.01 -3.18 -14.16
C ALA A 327 -28.85 -4.33 -13.56
N ARG A 328 -29.13 -4.30 -12.24
CA ARG A 328 -30.00 -5.28 -11.55
C ARG A 328 -31.45 -5.14 -11.99
N ASP A 329 -31.96 -3.92 -12.03
CA ASP A 329 -33.36 -3.65 -12.40
C ASP A 329 -33.61 -3.91 -13.90
N GLY A 330 -32.63 -3.61 -14.77
CA GLY A 330 -32.67 -3.94 -16.19
C GLY A 330 -32.63 -5.45 -16.49
N GLY A 331 -31.96 -6.23 -15.62
CA GLY A 331 -31.94 -7.69 -15.66
C GLY A 331 -33.28 -8.30 -15.20
N ALA A 332 -33.89 -7.74 -14.14
CA ALA A 332 -35.17 -8.20 -13.61
C ALA A 332 -36.37 -7.93 -14.53
N ARG A 333 -36.27 -6.98 -15.48
CA ARG A 333 -37.31 -6.68 -16.47
C ARG A 333 -37.22 -7.52 -17.76
N ARG A 334 -36.17 -8.31 -17.92
CA ARG A 334 -35.93 -9.16 -19.11
C ARG A 334 -36.08 -10.67 -18.83
N GLY A 335 -36.34 -11.07 -17.61
CA GLY A 335 -36.68 -12.43 -17.19
C GLY A 335 -38.13 -12.52 -16.72
#